data_a05bf27a0e04635e06e6866e2fd8fab9
#
_entry.id   a05bf27a0e04635e06e6866e2fd8fab9
#
_cell.length_a   1.000
_cell.length_b   1.000
_cell.length_c   1.000
_cell.angle_alpha   90.00
_cell.angle_beta   90.00
_cell.angle_gamma   90.00
#
_symmetry.space_group_name_H-M   'P 1'
#
loop_
_entity.id
_entity.type
_entity.pdbx_description
1 polymer ?
#
loop_
_entity_poly.entity_id
_entity_poly.type
_entity_poly.pdbx_seq_one_letter_code
_entity_poly.pdbx_strand_id
1 'polypeptide(L)'
;MKLPIEAKGIPNVDENGLLSIRYQTFNHSSNKENQVILEKDAITTHLINDEPIKDIATAWLKLYLLSLRHFKPNELNLDNIFSVLPNLAWTNEGPIRPEKLEGAFSNKNLKIYALDKFPPMTDFVVPDEVRIADTSRVRLGAYLGKGTTIMHEGFVNYNAGTEGPNMIEGRVSAGVFIKKGSDLGGGSSTMGTLSGGNKEIISMAKSAY
;
A
#
# COMPACT_ATOMS: atom_id res chain seq x y z
N MET A 1 16.02 -0.21 -4.34
CA MET A 1 16.01 -1.21 -5.46
C MET A 1 15.49 -0.51 -6.69
N LYS A 2 15.84 -0.96 -7.89
CA LYS A 2 15.31 -0.44 -9.18
C LYS A 2 14.82 -1.61 -10.02
N LEU A 3 13.95 -1.34 -11.00
CA LEU A 3 13.54 -2.36 -11.96
C LEU A 3 14.75 -2.87 -12.77
N PRO A 4 14.77 -4.13 -13.19
CA PRO A 4 13.74 -5.16 -13.02
C PRO A 4 13.77 -5.86 -11.65
N ILE A 5 12.60 -6.22 -11.12
CA ILE A 5 12.43 -6.82 -9.79
C ILE A 5 11.73 -8.18 -9.90
N GLU A 6 12.22 -9.16 -9.15
CA GLU A 6 11.55 -10.42 -8.82
C GLU A 6 11.14 -10.39 -7.36
N ALA A 7 9.88 -10.65 -7.05
CA ALA A 7 9.41 -10.82 -5.69
C ALA A 7 8.75 -12.19 -5.51
N LYS A 8 9.08 -12.86 -4.40
CA LYS A 8 8.49 -14.16 -4.02
C LYS A 8 7.74 -14.02 -2.71
N GLY A 9 6.60 -14.69 -2.62
CA GLY A 9 5.74 -14.61 -1.45
C GLY A 9 4.76 -15.77 -1.35
N ILE A 10 3.90 -15.67 -0.33
CA ILE A 10 2.82 -16.61 -0.05
C ILE A 10 1.52 -15.96 -0.50
N PRO A 11 0.80 -16.58 -1.45
CA PRO A 11 -0.50 -16.08 -1.87
C PRO A 11 -1.59 -16.47 -0.86
N ASN A 12 -2.57 -15.60 -0.68
CA ASN A 12 -3.85 -15.95 -0.08
C ASN A 12 -4.88 -16.04 -1.22
N VAL A 13 -5.46 -17.20 -1.41
CA VAL A 13 -6.38 -17.50 -2.51
C VAL A 13 -7.67 -18.10 -1.98
N ASP A 14 -8.75 -17.87 -2.70
CA ASP A 14 -10.00 -18.60 -2.54
C ASP A 14 -10.40 -19.25 -3.88
N GLU A 15 -11.59 -19.84 -3.96
CA GLU A 15 -12.09 -20.46 -5.19
C GLU A 15 -12.29 -19.47 -6.34
N ASN A 16 -12.36 -18.17 -6.06
CA ASN A 16 -12.49 -17.10 -7.05
C ASN A 16 -11.14 -16.44 -7.40
N GLY A 17 -10.03 -16.93 -6.83
CA GLY A 17 -8.67 -16.52 -7.17
C GLY A 17 -7.92 -15.80 -6.06
N LEU A 18 -6.94 -15.01 -6.45
CA LEU A 18 -6.01 -14.33 -5.55
C LEU A 18 -6.71 -13.21 -4.78
N LEU A 19 -6.49 -13.16 -3.46
CA LEU A 19 -6.98 -12.12 -2.57
C LEU A 19 -5.86 -11.16 -2.15
N SER A 20 -4.77 -11.73 -1.65
CA SER A 20 -3.63 -10.97 -1.14
C SER A 20 -2.33 -11.76 -1.27
N ILE A 21 -1.21 -11.09 -1.11
CA ILE A 21 0.12 -11.71 -1.13
C ILE A 21 0.94 -11.19 0.05
N ARG A 22 1.62 -12.08 0.73
CA ARG A 22 2.68 -11.73 1.68
C ARG A 22 4.03 -11.96 1.02
N TYR A 23 4.57 -10.92 0.38
CA TYR A 23 5.91 -10.99 -0.20
C TYR A 23 6.98 -11.09 0.89
N GLN A 24 7.97 -11.94 0.65
CA GLN A 24 9.04 -12.27 1.60
C GLN A 24 10.42 -11.88 1.08
N THR A 25 10.64 -12.00 -0.23
CA THR A 25 11.93 -11.71 -0.84
C THR A 25 11.79 -10.84 -2.08
N PHE A 26 12.79 -9.98 -2.28
CA PHE A 26 12.87 -9.07 -3.42
C PHE A 26 14.28 -9.12 -3.99
N ASN A 27 14.40 -9.51 -5.25
CA ASN A 27 15.67 -9.70 -5.94
C ASN A 27 15.66 -8.97 -7.29
N HIS A 28 16.83 -8.88 -7.93
CA HIS A 28 16.91 -8.48 -9.32
C HIS A 28 16.32 -9.57 -10.20
N SER A 29 15.43 -9.21 -11.14
CA SER A 29 14.85 -10.17 -12.07
C SER A 29 15.74 -10.35 -13.29
N SER A 30 15.95 -11.59 -13.72
CA SER A 30 16.57 -11.93 -15.01
C SER A 30 15.54 -12.19 -16.12
N ASN A 31 14.26 -12.04 -15.83
CA ASN A 31 13.19 -12.26 -16.80
C ASN A 31 13.19 -11.16 -17.88
N LYS A 32 12.55 -11.41 -19.02
CA LYS A 32 12.51 -10.48 -20.16
C LYS A 32 11.25 -9.64 -20.21
N GLU A 33 10.20 -10.08 -19.52
CA GLU A 33 8.89 -9.44 -19.50
C GLU A 33 8.22 -9.54 -18.12
N ASN A 34 7.18 -8.74 -17.88
CA ASN A 34 6.36 -8.83 -16.70
C ASN A 34 5.64 -10.18 -16.69
N GLN A 35 5.75 -10.91 -15.60
CA GLN A 35 5.15 -12.25 -15.45
C GLN A 35 4.75 -12.53 -14.02
N VAL A 36 3.65 -13.23 -13.84
CA VAL A 36 3.21 -13.79 -12.56
C VAL A 36 3.17 -15.31 -12.68
N ILE A 37 3.83 -15.99 -11.75
CA ILE A 37 3.85 -17.44 -11.64
C ILE A 37 3.21 -17.81 -10.31
N LEU A 38 2.02 -18.40 -10.35
CA LEU A 38 1.29 -18.87 -9.18
C LEU A 38 1.43 -20.38 -9.07
N GLU A 39 2.00 -20.82 -7.97
CA GLU A 39 2.10 -22.23 -7.56
C GLU A 39 1.15 -22.47 -6.38
N LYS A 40 1.04 -23.73 -5.92
CA LYS A 40 0.10 -24.10 -4.86
C LYS A 40 0.26 -23.26 -3.59
N ASP A 41 1.49 -23.07 -3.12
CA ASP A 41 1.81 -22.39 -1.85
C ASP A 41 2.80 -21.24 -2.02
N ALA A 42 3.05 -20.82 -3.25
CA ALA A 42 4.01 -19.77 -3.57
C ALA A 42 3.57 -18.93 -4.77
N ILE A 43 4.01 -17.68 -4.79
CA ILE A 43 3.84 -16.81 -5.93
C ILE A 43 5.15 -16.09 -6.23
N THR A 44 5.51 -16.04 -7.50
CA THR A 44 6.64 -15.24 -8.00
C THR A 44 6.10 -14.20 -8.98
N THR A 45 6.43 -12.94 -8.72
CA THR A 45 6.05 -11.81 -9.59
C THR A 45 7.29 -11.13 -10.12
N HIS A 46 7.40 -11.06 -11.44
CA HIS A 46 8.44 -10.34 -12.16
C HIS A 46 7.89 -9.00 -12.67
N LEU A 47 8.46 -7.90 -12.21
CA LEU A 47 8.18 -6.54 -12.67
C LEU A 47 9.40 -6.02 -13.41
N ILE A 48 9.37 -6.10 -14.73
CA ILE A 48 10.48 -5.70 -15.63
C ILE A 48 10.28 -4.27 -16.09
N ASN A 49 9.05 -3.96 -16.51
CA ASN A 49 8.63 -2.64 -16.99
C ASN A 49 7.48 -2.11 -16.15
N ASP A 50 7.48 -0.80 -15.92
CA ASP A 50 6.44 -0.12 -15.15
C ASP A 50 5.22 0.20 -16.03
N GLU A 51 4.47 -0.85 -16.38
CA GLU A 51 3.23 -0.75 -17.14
C GLU A 51 2.01 -0.50 -16.24
N PRO A 52 0.85 -0.07 -16.79
CA PRO A 52 -0.42 -0.09 -16.08
C PRO A 52 -0.71 -1.47 -15.49
N ILE A 53 -1.33 -1.49 -14.32
CA ILE A 53 -1.58 -2.72 -13.57
C ILE A 53 -2.61 -3.58 -14.31
N LYS A 54 -2.30 -4.87 -14.51
CA LYS A 54 -3.14 -5.84 -15.21
C LYS A 54 -3.68 -6.96 -14.31
N ASP A 55 -3.04 -7.17 -13.15
CA ASP A 55 -3.34 -8.27 -12.23
C ASP A 55 -3.09 -7.88 -10.77
N ILE A 56 -3.68 -8.66 -9.86
CA ILE A 56 -3.60 -8.45 -8.41
C ILE A 56 -2.16 -8.55 -7.92
N ALA A 57 -1.35 -9.48 -8.43
CA ALA A 57 0.01 -9.69 -7.96
C ALA A 57 0.91 -8.48 -8.27
N THR A 58 0.79 -7.92 -9.48
CA THR A 58 1.49 -6.68 -9.86
C THR A 58 1.04 -5.50 -8.99
N ALA A 59 -0.26 -5.37 -8.69
CA ALA A 59 -0.77 -4.33 -7.79
C ALA A 59 -0.13 -4.46 -6.40
N TRP A 60 -0.16 -5.66 -5.83
CA TRP A 60 0.44 -5.94 -4.52
C TRP A 60 1.95 -5.64 -4.51
N LEU A 61 2.69 -6.08 -5.52
CA LEU A 61 4.12 -5.82 -5.61
C LEU A 61 4.42 -4.31 -5.60
N LYS A 62 3.72 -3.53 -6.42
CA LYS A 62 3.92 -2.07 -6.46
C LYS A 62 3.60 -1.40 -5.12
N LEU A 63 2.53 -1.81 -4.41
CA LEU A 63 2.23 -1.31 -3.07
C LEU A 63 3.33 -1.65 -2.06
N TYR A 64 3.87 -2.87 -2.09
CA TYR A 64 5.00 -3.25 -1.25
C TYR A 64 6.25 -2.40 -1.53
N LEU A 65 6.59 -2.19 -2.80
CA LEU A 65 7.76 -1.41 -3.20
C LEU A 65 7.70 0.03 -2.70
N LEU A 66 6.51 0.63 -2.66
CA LEU A 66 6.29 1.94 -2.04
C LEU A 66 6.48 1.89 -0.53
N SER A 67 5.84 0.93 0.15
CA SER A 67 5.91 0.80 1.61
C SER A 67 7.31 0.44 2.12
N LEU A 68 8.06 -0.35 1.35
CA LEU A 68 9.47 -0.68 1.60
C LEU A 68 10.44 0.44 1.22
N ARG A 69 9.94 1.59 0.76
CA ARG A 69 10.76 2.77 0.39
C ARG A 69 11.69 2.54 -0.81
N HIS A 70 11.39 1.56 -1.67
CA HIS A 70 12.16 1.35 -2.90
C HIS A 70 11.81 2.37 -3.97
N PHE A 71 10.58 2.86 -3.98
CA PHE A 71 10.07 3.92 -4.85
C PHE A 71 9.31 4.94 -4.03
N LYS A 72 9.41 6.20 -4.40
CA LYS A 72 8.63 7.30 -3.81
C LYS A 72 7.22 7.35 -4.43
N PRO A 73 6.26 8.03 -3.79
CA PRO A 73 4.98 8.34 -4.40
C PRO A 73 5.14 8.94 -5.81
N ASN A 74 4.32 8.49 -6.73
CA ASN A 74 4.31 8.86 -8.15
C ASN A 74 5.51 8.36 -8.99
N GLU A 75 6.40 7.54 -8.46
CA GLU A 75 7.48 6.91 -9.21
C GLU A 75 7.09 5.58 -9.86
N LEU A 76 5.91 5.03 -9.54
CA LEU A 76 5.35 3.83 -10.16
C LEU A 76 4.00 4.12 -10.80
N ASN A 77 3.76 3.50 -11.95
CA ASN A 77 2.47 3.55 -12.62
C ASN A 77 1.45 2.69 -11.85
N LEU A 78 0.46 3.32 -11.24
CA LEU A 78 -0.62 2.68 -10.50
C LEU A 78 -1.98 2.72 -11.23
N ASP A 79 -1.97 3.00 -12.54
CA ASP A 79 -3.18 2.98 -13.35
C ASP A 79 -3.87 1.61 -13.22
N ASN A 80 -5.17 1.61 -13.16
CA ASN A 80 -6.05 0.45 -12.99
C ASN A 80 -6.05 -0.19 -11.59
N ILE A 81 -5.33 0.34 -10.59
CA ILE A 81 -5.24 -0.30 -9.27
C ILE A 81 -6.62 -0.54 -8.65
N PHE A 82 -7.56 0.40 -8.78
CA PHE A 82 -8.92 0.25 -8.24
C PHE A 82 -9.77 -0.77 -8.97
N SER A 83 -9.59 -0.96 -10.26
CA SER A 83 -10.34 -1.95 -11.03
C SER A 83 -9.81 -3.36 -10.82
N VAL A 84 -8.51 -3.49 -10.53
CA VAL A 84 -7.83 -4.78 -10.35
C VAL A 84 -7.98 -5.31 -8.92
N LEU A 85 -7.83 -4.45 -7.90
CA LEU A 85 -7.94 -4.90 -6.52
C LEU A 85 -9.41 -5.14 -6.12
N PRO A 86 -9.73 -6.33 -5.57
CA PRO A 86 -11.05 -6.62 -5.02
C PRO A 86 -11.27 -5.81 -3.72
N ASN A 87 -12.54 -5.52 -3.42
CA ASN A 87 -12.93 -5.07 -2.09
C ASN A 87 -12.99 -6.28 -1.16
N LEU A 88 -12.31 -6.23 0.00
CA LEU A 88 -12.17 -7.35 0.92
C LEU A 88 -12.49 -6.92 2.35
N ALA A 89 -13.07 -7.84 3.13
CA ALA A 89 -13.13 -7.73 4.57
C ALA A 89 -11.80 -8.19 5.15
N TRP A 90 -11.09 -7.29 5.81
CA TRP A 90 -9.84 -7.58 6.52
C TRP A 90 -10.16 -8.04 7.93
N THR A 91 -9.80 -9.27 8.25
CA THR A 91 -10.20 -9.94 9.49
C THR A 91 -8.98 -10.47 10.25
N ASN A 92 -9.20 -10.92 11.48
CA ASN A 92 -8.18 -11.61 12.27
C ASN A 92 -7.76 -12.98 11.68
N GLU A 93 -8.52 -13.50 10.73
CA GLU A 93 -8.23 -14.77 10.02
C GLU A 93 -7.73 -14.55 8.59
N GLY A 94 -7.49 -13.30 8.21
CA GLY A 94 -7.06 -12.90 6.87
C GLY A 94 -8.17 -12.23 6.06
N PRO A 95 -7.93 -11.94 4.79
CA PRO A 95 -8.91 -11.31 3.92
C PRO A 95 -10.01 -12.30 3.50
N ILE A 96 -11.24 -11.82 3.51
CA ILE A 96 -12.44 -12.59 3.10
C ILE A 96 -13.23 -11.74 2.09
N ARG A 97 -13.76 -12.34 1.03
CA ARG A 97 -14.70 -11.65 0.15
C ARG A 97 -16.00 -11.33 0.89
N PRO A 98 -16.55 -10.11 0.74
CA PRO A 98 -17.75 -9.71 1.48
C PRO A 98 -18.94 -10.67 1.31
N GLU A 99 -19.10 -11.22 0.13
CA GLU A 99 -20.18 -12.17 -0.19
C GLU A 99 -20.07 -13.53 0.54
N LYS A 100 -18.93 -13.81 1.14
CA LYS A 100 -18.69 -15.03 1.94
C LYS A 100 -18.81 -14.82 3.44
N LEU A 101 -19.05 -13.59 3.88
CA LEU A 101 -19.11 -13.26 5.31
C LEU A 101 -20.28 -13.93 6.03
N GLU A 102 -21.44 -14.15 5.38
CA GLU A 102 -22.58 -14.81 6.01
C GLU A 102 -22.21 -16.21 6.55
N GLY A 103 -21.46 -16.99 5.80
CA GLY A 103 -20.95 -18.28 6.27
C GLY A 103 -19.90 -18.14 7.38
N ALA A 104 -19.10 -17.08 7.35
CA ALA A 104 -18.05 -16.85 8.30
C ALA A 104 -18.57 -16.35 9.67
N PHE A 105 -19.74 -15.72 9.76
CA PHE A 105 -20.34 -15.28 11.02
C PHE A 105 -20.76 -16.41 11.96
N SER A 106 -20.75 -17.67 11.51
CA SER A 106 -20.85 -18.83 12.41
C SER A 106 -19.65 -18.93 13.37
N ASN A 107 -18.50 -18.36 12.99
CA ASN A 107 -17.33 -18.23 13.85
C ASN A 107 -17.47 -17.04 14.80
N LYS A 108 -17.77 -17.30 16.08
CA LYS A 108 -17.95 -16.27 17.12
C LYS A 108 -16.70 -15.43 17.39
N ASN A 109 -15.52 -15.87 16.95
CA ASN A 109 -14.24 -15.18 17.16
C ASN A 109 -13.82 -14.33 15.97
N LEU A 110 -14.56 -14.36 14.86
CA LEU A 110 -14.25 -13.55 13.68
C LEU A 110 -14.41 -12.06 14.02
N LYS A 111 -13.38 -11.29 13.74
CA LYS A 111 -13.37 -9.82 13.87
C LYS A 111 -13.05 -9.21 12.51
N ILE A 112 -13.88 -8.27 12.07
CA ILE A 112 -13.67 -7.49 10.87
C ILE A 112 -13.09 -6.14 11.27
N TYR A 113 -11.90 -5.81 10.77
CA TYR A 113 -11.20 -4.56 11.06
C TYR A 113 -11.45 -3.48 10.02
N ALA A 114 -11.62 -3.89 8.75
CA ALA A 114 -11.89 -2.97 7.66
C ALA A 114 -12.61 -3.68 6.51
N LEU A 115 -13.29 -2.90 5.69
CA LEU A 115 -13.87 -3.32 4.40
C LEU A 115 -13.32 -2.38 3.34
N ASP A 116 -12.26 -2.79 2.66
CA ASP A 116 -11.52 -1.92 1.72
C ASP A 116 -10.69 -2.74 0.74
N LYS A 117 -10.26 -2.09 -0.34
CA LYS A 117 -9.29 -2.64 -1.30
C LYS A 117 -7.86 -2.63 -0.76
N PHE A 118 -7.55 -1.71 0.16
CA PHE A 118 -6.21 -1.51 0.71
C PHE A 118 -6.18 -1.86 2.20
N PRO A 119 -5.35 -2.83 2.63
CA PRO A 119 -5.18 -3.13 4.04
C PRO A 119 -4.31 -2.07 4.73
N PRO A 120 -4.29 -2.06 6.08
CA PRO A 120 -3.27 -1.37 6.84
C PRO A 120 -1.86 -1.83 6.43
N MET A 121 -0.92 -0.88 6.32
CA MET A 121 0.47 -1.18 5.96
C MET A 121 1.08 -2.21 6.90
N THR A 122 0.87 -2.06 8.20
CA THR A 122 1.51 -2.87 9.24
C THR A 122 1.08 -4.34 9.25
N ASP A 123 0.00 -4.69 8.57
CA ASP A 123 -0.37 -6.09 8.39
C ASP A 123 0.60 -6.84 7.46
N PHE A 124 1.36 -6.11 6.65
CA PHE A 124 2.26 -6.66 5.62
C PHE A 124 3.69 -6.12 5.71
N VAL A 125 3.85 -4.83 5.98
CA VAL A 125 5.14 -4.14 6.06
C VAL A 125 5.20 -3.32 7.34
N VAL A 126 6.14 -3.63 8.22
CA VAL A 126 6.42 -2.83 9.42
C VAL A 126 7.64 -1.97 9.14
N PRO A 127 7.47 -0.64 8.94
CA PRO A 127 8.58 0.24 8.63
C PRO A 127 9.46 0.48 9.85
N ASP A 128 10.78 0.48 9.65
CA ASP A 128 11.76 0.82 10.69
C ASP A 128 11.82 2.34 10.94
N GLU A 129 12.20 2.73 12.13
CA GLU A 129 12.40 4.13 12.54
C GLU A 129 11.17 5.03 12.28
N VAL A 130 9.97 4.51 12.48
CA VAL A 130 8.70 5.22 12.29
C VAL A 130 7.80 4.98 13.50
N ARG A 131 7.00 5.98 13.87
CA ARG A 131 5.94 5.83 14.88
C ARG A 131 4.58 5.98 14.22
N ILE A 132 3.67 5.06 14.47
CA ILE A 132 2.29 5.07 13.97
C ILE A 132 1.39 4.81 15.17
N ALA A 133 0.61 5.83 15.59
CA ALA A 133 -0.25 5.73 16.76
C ALA A 133 -1.50 4.87 16.52
N ASP A 134 -2.05 4.91 15.30
CA ASP A 134 -3.16 4.05 14.84
C ASP A 134 -2.81 3.46 13.47
N THR A 135 -2.51 2.17 13.46
CA THR A 135 -2.05 1.48 12.24
C THR A 135 -3.13 1.35 11.17
N SER A 136 -4.41 1.41 11.53
CA SER A 136 -5.53 1.39 10.59
C SER A 136 -5.57 2.63 9.69
N ARG A 137 -4.86 3.69 10.07
CA ARG A 137 -4.81 4.98 9.39
C ARG A 137 -3.73 5.07 8.31
N VAL A 138 -2.89 4.06 8.14
CA VAL A 138 -1.83 4.04 7.13
C VAL A 138 -2.04 2.86 6.20
N ARG A 139 -2.36 3.15 4.94
CA ARG A 139 -2.60 2.11 3.93
C ARG A 139 -1.31 1.50 3.41
N LEU A 140 -1.34 0.21 3.10
CA LEU A 140 -0.29 -0.42 2.30
C LEU A 140 -0.10 0.36 0.98
N GLY A 141 1.13 0.63 0.60
CA GLY A 141 1.47 1.55 -0.50
C GLY A 141 1.77 2.98 -0.05
N ALA A 142 1.67 3.29 1.24
CA ALA A 142 2.21 4.54 1.80
C ALA A 142 3.73 4.46 1.94
N TYR A 143 4.43 5.56 1.69
CA TYR A 143 5.87 5.71 1.87
C TYR A 143 6.14 6.52 3.14
N LEU A 144 6.65 5.90 4.19
CA LEU A 144 7.00 6.59 5.43
C LEU A 144 8.52 6.67 5.59
N GLY A 145 9.09 7.85 5.36
CA GLY A 145 10.51 8.10 5.57
C GLY A 145 10.90 7.99 7.05
N LYS A 146 12.18 7.67 7.31
CA LYS A 146 12.72 7.52 8.67
C LYS A 146 12.51 8.76 9.53
N GLY A 147 12.14 8.56 10.79
CA GLY A 147 11.82 9.63 11.73
C GLY A 147 10.39 10.17 11.61
N THR A 148 9.57 9.63 10.73
CA THR A 148 8.16 10.03 10.61
C THR A 148 7.36 9.57 11.83
N THR A 149 6.50 10.45 12.33
CA THR A 149 5.48 10.14 13.33
C THR A 149 4.10 10.40 12.72
N ILE A 150 3.26 9.38 12.67
CA ILE A 150 1.84 9.50 12.35
C ILE A 150 1.08 9.49 13.67
N MET A 151 0.44 10.62 13.99
CA MET A 151 -0.37 10.76 15.20
C MET A 151 -1.71 10.06 15.03
N HIS A 152 -2.47 9.95 16.11
CA HIS A 152 -3.71 9.17 16.18
C HIS A 152 -4.74 9.56 15.11
N GLU A 153 -4.88 10.85 14.80
CA GLU A 153 -5.81 11.33 13.76
C GLU A 153 -5.16 11.44 12.36
N GLY A 154 -3.84 11.25 12.28
CA GLY A 154 -3.13 11.28 11.01
C GLY A 154 -3.53 10.13 10.10
N PHE A 155 -3.67 10.42 8.79
CA PHE A 155 -3.98 9.42 7.77
C PHE A 155 -3.03 9.54 6.59
N VAL A 156 -2.47 8.42 6.13
CA VAL A 156 -1.63 8.38 4.93
C VAL A 156 -2.17 7.36 3.94
N ASN A 157 -2.53 7.84 2.76
CA ASN A 157 -3.07 7.01 1.70
C ASN A 157 -1.95 6.21 0.98
N TYR A 158 -2.34 5.18 0.19
CA TYR A 158 -1.40 4.57 -0.77
C TYR A 158 -0.90 5.64 -1.75
N ASN A 159 0.28 5.41 -2.35
CA ASN A 159 0.92 6.38 -3.24
C ASN A 159 1.06 7.79 -2.64
N ALA A 160 1.13 7.88 -1.32
CA ALA A 160 1.38 9.11 -0.59
C ALA A 160 2.48 8.88 0.44
N GLY A 161 3.02 9.92 1.03
CA GLY A 161 3.99 9.68 2.08
C GLY A 161 4.77 10.90 2.54
N THR A 162 5.82 10.60 3.30
CA THR A 162 6.68 11.56 3.98
C THR A 162 8.14 11.25 3.70
N GLU A 163 8.96 12.29 3.54
CA GLU A 163 10.41 12.12 3.38
C GLU A 163 11.09 11.82 4.73
N GLY A 164 10.48 12.30 5.85
CA GLY A 164 10.95 12.16 7.22
C GLY A 164 12.26 12.94 7.53
N PRO A 165 12.44 13.36 8.81
CA PRO A 165 11.44 13.32 9.87
C PRO A 165 10.28 14.30 9.64
N ASN A 166 9.08 13.89 10.02
CA ASN A 166 7.84 14.68 9.93
C ASN A 166 6.90 14.29 11.06
N MET A 167 5.98 15.18 11.45
CA MET A 167 4.84 14.85 12.30
C MET A 167 3.53 15.05 11.50
N ILE A 168 2.71 14.02 11.41
CA ILE A 168 1.49 14.00 10.61
C ILE A 168 0.29 13.77 11.54
N GLU A 169 -0.50 14.82 11.74
CA GLU A 169 -1.76 14.80 12.47
C GLU A 169 -2.97 14.91 11.53
N GLY A 170 -2.76 15.41 10.32
CA GLY A 170 -3.76 15.58 9.29
C GLY A 170 -3.77 14.43 8.26
N ARG A 171 -4.48 14.64 7.15
CA ARG A 171 -4.67 13.63 6.09
C ARG A 171 -3.76 13.89 4.89
N VAL A 172 -2.95 12.88 4.52
CA VAL A 172 -2.09 12.89 3.33
C VAL A 172 -2.78 12.06 2.24
N SER A 173 -3.29 12.75 1.23
CA SER A 173 -4.01 12.15 0.10
C SER A 173 -3.07 11.47 -0.89
N ALA A 174 -3.57 10.51 -1.67
CA ALA A 174 -2.80 9.83 -2.71
C ALA A 174 -2.15 10.84 -3.68
N GLY A 175 -0.90 10.57 -4.05
CA GLY A 175 -0.09 11.43 -4.91
C GLY A 175 0.67 12.55 -4.18
N VAL A 176 0.45 12.74 -2.87
CA VAL A 176 1.10 13.80 -2.08
C VAL A 176 2.35 13.29 -1.37
N PHE A 177 3.42 14.07 -1.42
CA PHE A 177 4.67 13.76 -0.74
C PHE A 177 5.12 14.93 0.16
N ILE A 178 5.10 14.72 1.48
CA ILE A 178 5.48 15.70 2.50
C ILE A 178 7.00 15.70 2.64
N LYS A 179 7.62 16.83 2.37
CA LYS A 179 9.07 16.97 2.46
C LYS A 179 9.57 16.97 3.89
N LYS A 180 10.84 16.59 4.06
CA LYS A 180 11.54 16.56 5.34
C LYS A 180 11.38 17.85 6.13
N GLY A 181 11.04 17.73 7.40
CA GLY A 181 10.91 18.85 8.34
C GLY A 181 9.63 19.67 8.16
N SER A 182 8.65 19.16 7.43
CA SER A 182 7.31 19.75 7.34
C SER A 182 6.35 18.94 8.20
N ASP A 183 5.52 19.61 9.00
CA ASP A 183 4.49 18.98 9.81
C ASP A 183 3.12 19.27 9.22
N LEU A 184 2.20 18.31 9.34
CA LEU A 184 0.82 18.46 8.92
C LEU A 184 -0.07 18.45 10.16
N GLY A 185 -0.52 19.66 10.57
CA GLY A 185 -1.30 19.84 11.80
C GLY A 185 -2.66 19.15 11.78
N GLY A 186 -3.23 18.95 12.97
CA GLY A 186 -4.52 18.31 13.17
C GLY A 186 -5.66 19.02 12.43
N GLY A 187 -6.55 18.24 11.85
CA GLY A 187 -7.68 18.75 11.05
C GLY A 187 -7.34 19.19 9.64
N SER A 188 -6.05 19.31 9.28
CA SER A 188 -5.65 19.63 7.90
C SER A 188 -5.80 18.45 6.96
N SER A 189 -5.99 18.75 5.68
CA SER A 189 -6.12 17.74 4.62
C SER A 189 -5.46 18.24 3.35
N THR A 190 -4.55 17.44 2.81
CA THR A 190 -3.98 17.73 1.50
C THR A 190 -4.97 17.32 0.40
N MET A 191 -4.97 18.05 -0.72
CA MET A 191 -5.72 17.63 -1.92
C MET A 191 -4.87 16.61 -2.69
N GLY A 192 -5.48 15.47 -3.04
CA GLY A 192 -4.80 14.45 -3.84
C GLY A 192 -4.78 14.80 -5.33
N THR A 193 -3.78 14.32 -6.04
CA THR A 193 -3.68 14.48 -7.51
C THR A 193 -4.81 13.78 -8.27
N LEU A 194 -5.42 12.74 -7.67
CA LEU A 194 -6.48 11.94 -8.31
C LEU A 194 -7.87 12.61 -8.30
N SER A 195 -8.13 13.57 -7.39
CA SER A 195 -9.45 14.18 -7.26
C SER A 195 -9.73 15.33 -8.25
N GLY A 196 -8.70 15.80 -8.97
CA GLY A 196 -8.80 16.97 -9.84
C GLY A 196 -8.37 16.75 -11.30
N GLY A 197 -8.05 15.52 -11.70
CA GLY A 197 -7.58 15.22 -13.07
C GLY A 197 -6.23 15.86 -13.43
N ASN A 198 -5.53 16.44 -12.48
CA ASN A 198 -4.26 17.12 -12.70
C ASN A 198 -3.08 16.15 -12.53
N LYS A 199 -2.13 16.23 -13.47
CA LYS A 199 -0.84 15.51 -13.44
C LYS A 199 0.19 16.18 -12.53
N GLU A 200 -0.18 17.19 -11.75
CA GLU A 200 0.75 17.91 -10.89
C GLU A 200 0.97 17.17 -9.57
N ILE A 201 2.24 16.92 -9.26
CA ILE A 201 2.66 16.32 -8.00
C ILE A 201 2.58 17.40 -6.92
N ILE A 202 1.66 17.24 -5.97
CA ILE A 202 1.56 18.12 -4.81
C ILE A 202 2.65 17.75 -3.82
N SER A 203 3.56 18.65 -3.57
CA SER A 203 4.56 18.52 -2.51
C SER A 203 4.43 19.68 -1.52
N MET A 204 4.48 19.36 -0.22
CA MET A 204 4.62 20.38 0.82
C MET A 204 6.11 20.62 1.06
N ALA A 205 6.53 21.88 0.86
CA ALA A 205 7.89 22.31 1.08
C ALA A 205 8.19 22.54 2.58
N LYS A 206 9.47 22.58 2.93
CA LYS A 206 9.98 22.92 4.26
C LYS A 206 9.40 24.26 4.74
N SER A 207 8.80 24.27 5.94
CA SER A 207 8.21 25.45 6.61
C SER A 207 6.82 25.90 6.13
N ALA A 208 5.96 24.99 5.72
CA ALA A 208 4.52 25.25 5.65
C ALA A 208 3.90 24.94 7.03
N TYR A 209 3.49 26.00 7.75
CA TYR A 209 2.70 25.91 8.98
C TYR A 209 1.23 26.03 8.65
#